data_3a48e8d89eb089c5f432a7bf932dda95
#
_entry.id   3a48e8d89eb089c5f432a7bf932dda95
#
_cell.length_a   1.000
_cell.length_b   1.000
_cell.length_c   1.000
_cell.angle_alpha   90.00
_cell.angle_beta   90.00
_cell.angle_gamma   90.00
#
_symmetry.space_group_name_H-M   'P 1'
#
loop_
_entity.id
_entity.type
_entity.pdbx_description
1 polymer ?
#
loop_
_entity_poly.entity_id
_entity_poly.type
_entity_poly.pdbx_seq_one_letter_code
_entity_poly.pdbx_strand_id
1 'polypeptide(L)'
;MDVIKRFMLFDKTILVSVISAKELVDKAIKIHSLSRTAAAALGRTLIVGAYMGTELKDDKQKLSITINGGGPLGRIVVLSDYGAKVRGYVENPAVELSLNGKGKLDVGGGVGKNGYISVIKDLGLKEPYSGRCPIVDGEIANDFAYYFTVSEQQPSAVALGVLAADNECVSAGGIFVSALPGADDNAITVMEDILTNFTRVSDLFKEMTPEDIIDRYFSHFDIFYLPDVHPTYECTCNRARLEKIVVSLGRDEAYDILRENGKLELTCQFCNKKYVFTKNDVDTLFSKA
;
A
#
# COMPACT_ATOMS: atom_id res chain seq x y z
N MET A 1 -12.68 -11.67 6.75
CA MET A 1 -12.76 -10.51 5.82
C MET A 1 -12.01 -9.35 6.45
N ASP A 2 -11.15 -8.69 5.68
CA ASP A 2 -10.36 -7.56 6.17
C ASP A 2 -11.24 -6.35 6.48
N VAL A 3 -10.84 -5.57 7.50
CA VAL A 3 -11.59 -4.39 7.95
C VAL A 3 -10.63 -3.30 8.44
N ILE A 4 -11.02 -2.06 8.22
CA ILE A 4 -10.42 -0.85 8.78
C ILE A 4 -11.42 -0.29 9.78
N LYS A 5 -11.12 -0.44 11.06
CA LYS A 5 -11.86 0.18 12.17
C LYS A 5 -11.25 1.54 12.45
N ARG A 6 -12.06 2.58 12.39
CA ARG A 6 -11.61 3.95 12.65
C ARG A 6 -12.42 4.57 13.77
N PHE A 7 -11.76 5.25 14.66
CA PHE A 7 -12.41 5.94 15.75
C PHE A 7 -11.59 7.14 16.21
N MET A 8 -12.26 8.06 16.91
CA MET A 8 -11.65 9.24 17.47
C MET A 8 -11.71 9.19 18.99
N LEU A 9 -10.70 9.75 19.63
CA LEU A 9 -10.52 9.87 21.07
C LEU A 9 -10.27 11.35 21.45
N PHE A 10 -10.28 11.67 22.76
CA PHE A 10 -9.95 12.98 23.30
C PHE A 10 -10.69 14.12 22.58
N ASP A 11 -12.03 14.11 22.71
CA ASP A 11 -12.90 15.11 22.05
C ASP A 11 -12.65 15.22 20.52
N LYS A 12 -12.35 14.07 19.90
CA LYS A 12 -12.11 13.96 18.46
C LYS A 12 -10.81 14.61 17.96
N THR A 13 -9.83 14.75 18.84
CA THR A 13 -8.53 15.30 18.46
C THR A 13 -7.46 14.26 18.14
N ILE A 14 -7.72 12.98 18.45
CA ILE A 14 -6.87 11.86 18.07
C ILE A 14 -7.68 10.89 17.17
N LEU A 15 -7.20 10.63 15.97
CA LEU A 15 -7.76 9.61 15.08
C LEU A 15 -6.94 8.33 15.19
N VAL A 16 -7.61 7.23 15.48
CA VAL A 16 -7.02 5.89 15.49
C VAL A 16 -7.63 5.04 14.37
N SER A 17 -6.78 4.29 13.68
CA SER A 17 -7.21 3.30 12.69
C SER A 17 -6.54 1.97 12.97
N VAL A 18 -7.33 0.92 13.17
CA VAL A 18 -6.86 -0.47 13.34
C VAL A 18 -7.29 -1.26 12.11
N ILE A 19 -6.32 -1.83 11.40
CA ILE A 19 -6.52 -2.42 10.07
C ILE A 19 -6.11 -3.88 10.08
N SER A 20 -7.03 -4.79 9.80
CA SER A 20 -6.68 -6.16 9.37
C SER A 20 -6.56 -6.19 7.84
N ALA A 21 -5.55 -6.89 7.33
CA ALA A 21 -5.22 -6.90 5.91
C ALA A 21 -4.70 -8.27 5.41
N LYS A 22 -5.09 -9.35 6.07
CA LYS A 22 -4.60 -10.70 5.74
C LYS A 22 -5.01 -11.11 4.32
N GLU A 23 -6.29 -10.97 3.96
CA GLU A 23 -6.81 -11.36 2.64
C GLU A 23 -6.23 -10.48 1.53
N LEU A 24 -6.08 -9.17 1.82
CA LEU A 24 -5.48 -8.19 0.92
C LEU A 24 -4.04 -8.59 0.54
N VAL A 25 -3.21 -8.87 1.55
CA VAL A 25 -1.80 -9.23 1.37
C VAL A 25 -1.66 -10.63 0.76
N ASP A 26 -2.49 -11.59 1.19
CA ASP A 26 -2.51 -12.94 0.64
C ASP A 26 -2.78 -12.94 -0.88
N LYS A 27 -3.71 -12.09 -1.32
CA LYS A 27 -4.00 -11.91 -2.74
C LYS A 27 -2.82 -11.33 -3.51
N ALA A 28 -2.08 -10.37 -2.93
CA ALA A 28 -0.87 -9.84 -3.54
C ALA A 28 0.23 -10.90 -3.65
N ILE A 29 0.45 -11.70 -2.60
CA ILE A 29 1.42 -12.81 -2.60
C ILE A 29 1.12 -13.78 -3.75
N LYS A 30 -0.13 -14.21 -3.89
CA LYS A 30 -0.55 -15.15 -4.93
C LYS A 30 -0.44 -14.59 -6.35
N ILE A 31 -0.79 -13.32 -6.55
CA ILE A 31 -0.70 -12.66 -7.86
C ILE A 31 0.75 -12.52 -8.32
N HIS A 32 1.66 -12.15 -7.41
CA HIS A 32 3.02 -11.78 -7.75
C HIS A 32 4.07 -12.83 -7.39
N SER A 33 3.66 -13.96 -6.77
CA SER A 33 4.56 -15.01 -6.27
C SER A 33 5.67 -14.41 -5.40
N LEU A 34 5.26 -13.61 -4.40
CA LEU A 34 6.18 -12.84 -3.58
C LEU A 34 7.00 -13.72 -2.64
N SER A 35 8.30 -13.46 -2.54
CA SER A 35 9.13 -13.93 -1.42
C SER A 35 8.62 -13.37 -0.10
N ARG A 36 9.08 -13.90 1.05
CA ARG A 36 8.68 -13.38 2.37
C ARG A 36 9.11 -11.93 2.57
N THR A 37 10.32 -11.56 2.14
CA THR A 37 10.82 -10.18 2.22
C THR A 37 9.99 -9.24 1.36
N ALA A 38 9.72 -9.63 0.11
CA ALA A 38 8.90 -8.83 -0.81
C ALA A 38 7.44 -8.72 -0.33
N ALA A 39 6.87 -9.81 0.23
CA ALA A 39 5.53 -9.83 0.81
C ALA A 39 5.41 -8.88 2.01
N ALA A 40 6.43 -8.84 2.87
CA ALA A 40 6.44 -7.93 4.00
C ALA A 40 6.52 -6.46 3.54
N ALA A 41 7.39 -6.15 2.59
CA ALA A 41 7.55 -4.79 2.07
C ALA A 41 6.30 -4.30 1.31
N LEU A 42 5.82 -5.07 0.32
CA LEU A 42 4.63 -4.71 -0.44
C LEU A 42 3.37 -4.73 0.43
N GLY A 43 3.22 -5.73 1.31
CA GLY A 43 2.07 -5.86 2.19
C GLY A 43 1.93 -4.67 3.14
N ARG A 44 3.02 -4.23 3.79
CA ARG A 44 3.03 -3.02 4.61
C ARG A 44 2.64 -1.79 3.79
N THR A 45 3.15 -1.66 2.57
CA THR A 45 2.80 -0.54 1.68
C THR A 45 1.34 -0.58 1.24
N LEU A 46 0.77 -1.77 0.98
CA LEU A 46 -0.66 -1.95 0.69
C LEU A 46 -1.54 -1.53 1.87
N ILE A 47 -1.15 -1.83 3.11
CA ILE A 47 -1.85 -1.40 4.33
C ILE A 47 -1.86 0.12 4.43
N VAL A 48 -0.72 0.78 4.18
CA VAL A 48 -0.67 2.24 4.13
C VAL A 48 -1.55 2.80 3.01
N GLY A 49 -1.51 2.19 1.82
CA GLY A 49 -2.38 2.57 0.70
C GLY A 49 -3.86 2.44 1.04
N ALA A 50 -4.24 1.38 1.76
CA ALA A 50 -5.62 1.17 2.23
C ALA A 50 -6.03 2.24 3.26
N TYR A 51 -5.15 2.55 4.24
CA TYR A 51 -5.36 3.63 5.19
C TYR A 51 -5.60 4.97 4.50
N MET A 52 -4.68 5.40 3.65
CA MET A 52 -4.79 6.66 2.91
C MET A 52 -5.99 6.68 1.95
N GLY A 53 -6.38 5.51 1.41
CA GLY A 53 -7.57 5.36 0.57
C GLY A 53 -8.89 5.63 1.30
N THR A 54 -8.90 5.57 2.64
CA THR A 54 -10.08 5.95 3.44
C THR A 54 -10.32 7.47 3.50
N GLU A 55 -9.32 8.26 3.13
CA GLU A 55 -9.40 9.72 3.08
C GLU A 55 -9.97 10.25 1.76
N LEU A 56 -10.00 9.41 0.72
CA LEU A 56 -10.58 9.75 -0.57
C LEU A 56 -12.11 9.86 -0.44
N LYS A 57 -12.70 10.87 -1.08
CA LYS A 57 -14.11 11.26 -0.87
C LYS A 57 -15.06 10.72 -1.94
N ASP A 58 -14.54 10.37 -3.11
CA ASP A 58 -15.34 9.87 -4.23
C ASP A 58 -14.50 8.98 -5.18
N ASP A 59 -15.15 8.33 -6.13
CA ASP A 59 -14.56 7.39 -7.09
C ASP A 59 -13.64 8.02 -8.15
N LYS A 60 -13.60 9.33 -8.26
CA LYS A 60 -12.70 10.06 -9.16
C LYS A 60 -11.35 10.30 -8.51
N GLN A 61 -11.31 10.34 -7.18
CA GLN A 61 -10.10 10.57 -6.43
C GLN A 61 -9.25 9.30 -6.37
N LYS A 62 -7.94 9.47 -6.47
CA LYS A 62 -6.96 8.38 -6.50
C LYS A 62 -5.69 8.81 -5.83
N LEU A 63 -4.96 7.85 -5.31
CA LEU A 63 -3.61 8.09 -4.83
C LEU A 63 -2.64 7.03 -5.36
N SER A 64 -1.39 7.43 -5.49
CA SER A 64 -0.28 6.53 -5.78
C SER A 64 0.84 6.74 -4.79
N ILE A 65 1.41 5.64 -4.32
CA ILE A 65 2.58 5.58 -3.46
C ILE A 65 3.70 4.94 -4.27
N THR A 66 4.86 5.57 -4.29
CA THR A 66 6.09 4.99 -4.85
C THR A 66 7.17 5.06 -3.80
N ILE A 67 7.78 3.92 -3.49
CA ILE A 67 8.95 3.79 -2.63
C ILE A 67 10.12 3.33 -3.48
N ASN A 68 11.23 4.06 -3.42
CA ASN A 68 12.46 3.70 -4.11
C ASN A 68 13.64 4.02 -3.21
N GLY A 69 14.13 3.03 -2.49
CA GLY A 69 15.23 3.16 -1.53
C GLY A 69 16.60 2.72 -2.09
N GLY A 70 16.65 2.26 -3.35
CA GLY A 70 17.88 1.74 -3.96
C GLY A 70 18.28 0.36 -3.46
N GLY A 71 17.43 -0.33 -2.69
CA GLY A 71 17.66 -1.70 -2.26
C GLY A 71 17.30 -2.74 -3.33
N PRO A 72 17.59 -4.03 -3.09
CA PRO A 72 17.43 -5.09 -4.08
C PRO A 72 15.96 -5.37 -4.49
N LEU A 73 14.97 -5.00 -3.69
CA LEU A 73 13.56 -5.11 -4.04
C LEU A 73 13.18 -4.20 -5.22
N GLY A 74 14.00 -3.16 -5.50
CA GLY A 74 13.67 -2.14 -6.48
C GLY A 74 12.51 -1.27 -6.02
N ARG A 75 11.73 -0.77 -6.97
CA ARG A 75 10.58 0.09 -6.67
C ARG A 75 9.40 -0.72 -6.16
N ILE A 76 8.72 -0.16 -5.16
CA ILE A 76 7.41 -0.61 -4.70
C ILE A 76 6.40 0.45 -5.11
N VAL A 77 5.34 0.05 -5.82
CA VAL A 77 4.29 0.95 -6.28
C VAL A 77 2.95 0.44 -5.80
N VAL A 78 2.19 1.30 -5.14
CA VAL A 78 0.83 1.02 -4.69
C VAL A 78 -0.10 2.11 -5.18
N LEU A 79 -1.22 1.72 -5.73
CA LEU A 79 -2.32 2.61 -6.10
C LEU A 79 -3.51 2.32 -5.18
N SER A 80 -4.21 3.37 -4.76
CA SER A 80 -5.45 3.25 -4.01
C SER A 80 -6.53 4.12 -4.65
N ASP A 81 -7.70 3.54 -4.82
CA ASP A 81 -8.92 4.22 -5.24
C ASP A 81 -9.85 4.37 -4.01
N TYR A 82 -10.94 5.14 -4.17
CA TYR A 82 -11.95 5.35 -3.13
C TYR A 82 -12.47 4.03 -2.53
N GLY A 83 -12.71 4.05 -1.21
CA GLY A 83 -13.16 2.87 -0.47
C GLY A 83 -12.06 1.84 -0.19
N ALA A 84 -10.80 2.29 -0.13
CA ALA A 84 -9.63 1.46 0.15
C ALA A 84 -9.46 0.29 -0.84
N LYS A 85 -9.77 0.51 -2.12
CA LYS A 85 -9.50 -0.44 -3.20
C LYS A 85 -8.06 -0.28 -3.65
N VAL A 86 -7.19 -1.19 -3.23
CA VAL A 86 -5.75 -1.07 -3.46
C VAL A 86 -5.23 -2.11 -4.43
N ARG A 87 -4.11 -1.80 -5.06
CA ARG A 87 -3.30 -2.70 -5.88
C ARG A 87 -1.86 -2.23 -5.87
N GLY A 88 -0.93 -3.14 -5.97
CA GLY A 88 0.48 -2.77 -5.96
C GLY A 88 1.35 -3.87 -6.53
N TYR A 89 2.60 -3.53 -6.75
CA TYR A 89 3.65 -4.47 -7.14
C TYR A 89 4.99 -4.03 -6.56
N VAL A 90 5.92 -4.97 -6.50
CA VAL A 90 7.34 -4.75 -6.23
C VAL A 90 8.12 -5.17 -7.48
N GLU A 91 9.15 -4.43 -7.83
CA GLU A 91 9.90 -4.63 -9.08
C GLU A 91 10.60 -6.00 -9.11
N ASN A 92 11.16 -6.42 -7.98
CA ASN A 92 11.87 -7.69 -7.83
C ASN A 92 11.17 -8.58 -6.78
N PRO A 93 10.08 -9.28 -7.14
CA PRO A 93 9.23 -10.00 -6.20
C PRO A 93 9.88 -11.25 -5.57
N ALA A 94 10.91 -11.79 -6.20
CA ALA A 94 11.60 -13.00 -5.76
C ALA A 94 12.76 -12.74 -4.79
N VAL A 95 13.08 -11.47 -4.50
CA VAL A 95 14.16 -11.12 -3.60
C VAL A 95 13.85 -11.55 -2.18
N GLU A 96 14.64 -12.48 -1.66
CA GLU A 96 14.58 -12.98 -0.29
C GLU A 96 15.89 -12.64 0.43
N LEU A 97 15.81 -11.99 1.58
CA LEU A 97 16.96 -11.65 2.40
C LEU A 97 16.99 -12.53 3.65
N SER A 98 18.18 -12.74 4.17
CA SER A 98 18.38 -13.36 5.48
C SER A 98 17.71 -12.52 6.57
N LEU A 99 17.39 -13.16 7.69
CA LEU A 99 16.87 -12.43 8.84
C LEU A 99 17.90 -11.39 9.33
N ASN A 100 17.42 -10.25 9.77
CA ASN A 100 18.27 -9.21 10.36
C ASN A 100 18.83 -9.67 11.74
N GLY A 101 19.72 -8.88 12.32
CA GLY A 101 20.35 -9.18 13.62
C GLY A 101 19.36 -9.32 14.80
N LYS A 102 18.08 -9.01 14.62
CA LYS A 102 17.00 -9.18 15.60
C LYS A 102 16.12 -10.41 15.30
N GLY A 103 16.51 -11.27 14.35
CA GLY A 103 15.73 -12.44 13.94
C GLY A 103 14.45 -12.14 13.20
N LYS A 104 14.29 -10.94 12.61
CA LYS A 104 13.16 -10.52 11.81
C LYS A 104 13.55 -10.43 10.33
N LEU A 105 12.55 -10.47 9.43
CA LEU A 105 12.79 -10.20 8.01
C LEU A 105 13.47 -8.84 7.85
N ASP A 106 14.49 -8.78 7.02
CA ASP A 106 15.24 -7.53 6.74
C ASP A 106 14.55 -6.73 5.64
N VAL A 107 13.41 -6.15 5.99
CA VAL A 107 12.64 -5.31 5.05
C VAL A 107 13.40 -4.04 4.70
N GLY A 108 14.04 -3.41 5.71
CA GLY A 108 14.84 -2.22 5.51
C GLY A 108 16.03 -2.44 4.58
N GLY A 109 16.72 -3.58 4.69
CA GLY A 109 17.76 -3.98 3.74
C GLY A 109 17.20 -4.25 2.33
N GLY A 110 16.01 -4.83 2.26
CA GLY A 110 15.32 -5.08 0.99
C GLY A 110 14.92 -3.81 0.24
N VAL A 111 14.35 -2.84 0.94
CA VAL A 111 13.92 -1.54 0.41
C VAL A 111 15.10 -0.62 0.12
N GLY A 112 16.08 -0.60 1.04
CA GLY A 112 17.20 0.36 1.01
C GLY A 112 16.82 1.70 1.64
N LYS A 113 17.85 2.54 1.86
CA LYS A 113 17.71 3.82 2.58
C LYS A 113 18.12 5.04 1.74
N ASN A 114 18.72 4.80 0.57
CA ASN A 114 19.29 5.86 -0.28
C ASN A 114 18.27 6.32 -1.32
N GLY A 115 17.11 6.78 -0.87
CA GLY A 115 16.05 7.15 -1.77
C GLY A 115 14.89 7.88 -1.10
N TYR A 116 13.70 7.69 -1.62
CA TYR A 116 12.53 8.48 -1.24
C TYR A 116 11.22 7.70 -1.31
N ILE A 117 10.26 8.20 -0.54
CA ILE A 117 8.83 7.96 -0.71
C ILE A 117 8.24 9.13 -1.50
N SER A 118 7.40 8.84 -2.47
CA SER A 118 6.58 9.82 -3.18
C SER A 118 5.13 9.39 -3.15
N VAL A 119 4.26 10.30 -2.76
CA VAL A 119 2.81 10.10 -2.78
C VAL A 119 2.19 11.16 -3.66
N ILE A 120 1.36 10.75 -4.61
CA ILE A 120 0.59 11.64 -5.46
C ILE A 120 -0.89 11.39 -5.20
N LYS A 121 -1.63 12.43 -4.81
CA LYS A 121 -3.08 12.40 -4.57
C LYS A 121 -3.77 13.20 -5.67
N ASP A 122 -4.46 12.51 -6.58
CA ASP A 122 -5.38 13.15 -7.53
C ASP A 122 -6.74 13.31 -6.85
N LEU A 123 -7.02 14.49 -6.38
CA LEU A 123 -8.23 14.85 -5.65
C LEU A 123 -9.28 15.51 -6.54
N GLY A 124 -9.12 15.42 -7.87
CA GLY A 124 -10.02 16.09 -8.84
C GLY A 124 -9.79 17.59 -8.91
N LEU A 125 -8.69 18.12 -8.40
CA LEU A 125 -8.27 19.50 -8.50
C LEU A 125 -7.52 19.75 -9.81
N LYS A 126 -7.24 21.03 -10.12
CA LYS A 126 -6.50 21.41 -11.33
C LYS A 126 -5.15 20.69 -11.45
N GLU A 127 -4.47 20.52 -10.33
CA GLU A 127 -3.19 19.82 -10.23
C GLU A 127 -3.25 18.80 -9.08
N PRO A 128 -2.68 17.60 -9.23
CA PRO A 128 -2.60 16.64 -8.14
C PRO A 128 -1.65 17.15 -7.05
N TYR A 129 -1.98 16.84 -5.79
CA TYR A 129 -1.05 17.05 -4.70
C TYR A 129 0.09 16.03 -4.80
N SER A 130 1.33 16.49 -4.59
CA SER A 130 2.51 15.64 -4.58
C SER A 130 3.34 15.89 -3.34
N GLY A 131 3.45 14.87 -2.48
CA GLY A 131 4.34 14.83 -1.32
C GLY A 131 5.54 13.93 -1.58
N ARG A 132 6.71 14.32 -1.08
CA ARG A 132 7.94 13.53 -1.18
C ARG A 132 8.82 13.73 0.05
N CYS A 133 9.35 12.62 0.59
CA CYS A 133 10.31 12.67 1.69
C CYS A 133 11.40 11.61 1.51
N PRO A 134 12.59 11.79 2.13
CA PRO A 134 13.60 10.75 2.18
C PRO A 134 13.11 9.54 2.98
N ILE A 135 13.68 8.37 2.68
CA ILE A 135 13.48 7.15 3.46
C ILE A 135 14.32 7.26 4.75
N VAL A 136 13.71 6.88 5.87
CA VAL A 136 14.33 6.90 7.20
C VAL A 136 15.12 5.60 7.45
N ASP A 137 14.43 4.47 7.36
CA ASP A 137 15.04 3.16 7.63
C ASP A 137 14.63 2.03 6.67
N GLY A 138 13.67 2.29 5.79
CA GLY A 138 13.14 1.32 4.83
C GLY A 138 12.21 0.26 5.43
N GLU A 139 11.87 0.37 6.72
CA GLU A 139 10.92 -0.55 7.40
C GLU A 139 9.45 -0.20 7.11
N ILE A 140 9.20 0.79 6.27
CA ILE A 140 7.90 1.32 5.82
C ILE A 140 7.14 2.05 6.94
N ALA A 141 7.01 1.49 8.13
CA ALA A 141 6.23 2.10 9.22
C ALA A 141 6.84 3.45 9.66
N ASN A 142 8.12 3.48 9.97
CA ASN A 142 8.83 4.71 10.36
C ASN A 142 8.91 5.71 9.21
N ASP A 143 9.06 5.20 7.99
CA ASP A 143 9.12 6.03 6.79
C ASP A 143 7.81 6.78 6.57
N PHE A 144 6.65 6.12 6.78
CA PHE A 144 5.34 6.76 6.67
C PHE A 144 4.97 7.62 7.87
N ALA A 145 5.40 7.27 9.09
CA ALA A 145 5.27 8.18 10.24
C ALA A 145 5.98 9.51 9.95
N TYR A 146 7.20 9.45 9.39
CA TYR A 146 7.93 10.63 8.96
C TYR A 146 7.24 11.37 7.79
N TYR A 147 6.75 10.63 6.77
CA TYR A 147 6.01 11.22 5.65
C TYR A 147 4.78 12.01 6.12
N PHE A 148 3.95 11.44 6.99
CA PHE A 148 2.77 12.12 7.52
C PHE A 148 3.13 13.39 8.27
N THR A 149 4.20 13.35 9.06
CA THR A 149 4.66 14.52 9.82
C THR A 149 5.16 15.64 8.92
N VAL A 150 6.05 15.34 7.94
CA VAL A 150 6.74 16.39 7.16
C VAL A 150 6.00 16.80 5.89
N SER A 151 5.27 15.89 5.25
CA SER A 151 4.59 16.16 3.98
C SER A 151 3.11 16.45 4.16
N GLU A 152 2.43 15.75 5.09
CA GLU A 152 1.00 15.98 5.37
C GLU A 152 0.79 16.96 6.55
N GLN A 153 1.87 17.32 7.27
CA GLN A 153 1.82 18.16 8.48
C GLN A 153 0.89 17.60 9.56
N GLN A 154 0.78 16.30 9.62
CA GLN A 154 -0.05 15.55 10.56
C GLN A 154 0.83 14.60 11.38
N PRO A 155 1.23 14.98 12.60
CA PRO A 155 1.99 14.08 13.47
C PRO A 155 1.25 12.75 13.63
N SER A 156 1.93 11.69 13.24
CA SER A 156 1.31 10.36 13.23
C SER A 156 2.32 9.30 13.65
N ALA A 157 1.82 8.31 14.38
CA ALA A 157 2.57 7.10 14.65
C ALA A 157 1.96 5.94 13.82
N VAL A 158 2.83 5.11 13.30
CA VAL A 158 2.48 4.02 12.39
C VAL A 158 3.13 2.73 12.88
N ALA A 159 2.33 1.70 13.08
CA ALA A 159 2.80 0.36 13.41
C ALA A 159 2.25 -0.64 12.38
N LEU A 160 3.14 -1.36 11.68
CA LEU A 160 2.79 -2.27 10.60
C LEU A 160 3.38 -3.65 10.84
N GLY A 161 2.62 -4.69 10.52
CA GLY A 161 3.06 -6.07 10.62
C GLY A 161 2.54 -6.92 9.47
N VAL A 162 3.45 -7.69 8.87
CA VAL A 162 3.11 -8.73 7.89
C VAL A 162 3.96 -9.96 8.21
N LEU A 163 3.31 -11.07 8.41
CA LEU A 163 3.91 -12.38 8.55
C LEU A 163 3.50 -13.24 7.35
N ALA A 164 4.45 -13.51 6.48
CA ALA A 164 4.27 -14.38 5.32
C ALA A 164 4.99 -15.71 5.55
N ALA A 165 4.32 -16.79 5.17
CA ALA A 165 4.89 -18.12 5.00
C ALA A 165 4.96 -18.45 3.50
N ASP A 166 5.33 -19.67 3.15
CA ASP A 166 5.44 -20.08 1.75
C ASP A 166 4.11 -19.92 1.01
N ASN A 167 4.07 -18.92 0.11
CA ASN A 167 2.94 -18.57 -0.76
C ASN A 167 1.63 -18.14 -0.06
N GLU A 168 1.66 -17.81 1.23
CA GLU A 168 0.47 -17.33 1.94
C GLU A 168 0.79 -16.22 2.95
N CYS A 169 -0.22 -15.43 3.26
CA CYS A 169 -0.18 -14.49 4.38
C CYS A 169 -0.72 -15.16 5.64
N VAL A 170 0.12 -15.29 6.67
CA VAL A 170 -0.30 -15.81 7.98
C VAL A 170 -1.08 -14.75 8.74
N SER A 171 -0.54 -13.53 8.80
CA SER A 171 -1.18 -12.37 9.42
C SER A 171 -0.67 -11.08 8.79
N ALA A 172 -1.52 -10.08 8.70
CA ALA A 172 -1.16 -8.74 8.26
C ALA A 172 -2.11 -7.71 8.89
N GLY A 173 -1.54 -6.59 9.31
CA GLY A 173 -2.32 -5.49 9.84
C GLY A 173 -1.48 -4.26 10.14
N GLY A 174 -2.17 -3.21 10.55
CA GLY A 174 -1.55 -1.94 10.90
C GLY A 174 -2.38 -1.14 11.88
N ILE A 175 -1.69 -0.30 12.65
CA ILE A 175 -2.29 0.65 13.57
C ILE A 175 -1.72 2.01 13.24
N PHE A 176 -2.60 2.98 13.01
CA PHE A 176 -2.27 4.37 12.74
C PHE A 176 -2.90 5.22 13.83
N VAL A 177 -2.12 6.10 14.40
CA VAL A 177 -2.58 7.09 15.37
C VAL A 177 -2.13 8.46 14.89
N SER A 178 -3.07 9.35 14.66
CA SER A 178 -2.81 10.66 14.09
C SER A 178 -3.36 11.75 15.01
N ALA A 179 -2.54 12.72 15.34
CA ALA A 179 -2.97 13.93 16.02
C ALA A 179 -3.70 14.85 15.03
N LEU A 180 -4.92 15.25 15.39
CA LEU A 180 -5.71 16.21 14.64
C LEU A 180 -5.56 17.61 15.27
N PRO A 181 -5.96 18.68 14.55
CA PRO A 181 -5.92 20.02 15.12
C PRO A 181 -6.68 20.09 16.47
N GLY A 182 -6.00 20.62 17.49
CA GLY A 182 -6.54 20.72 18.84
C GLY A 182 -6.10 19.62 19.81
N ALA A 183 -5.32 18.62 19.36
CA ALA A 183 -4.71 17.64 20.26
C ALA A 183 -3.77 18.34 21.24
N ASP A 184 -3.94 18.05 22.52
CA ASP A 184 -3.07 18.55 23.58
C ASP A 184 -1.91 17.59 23.86
N ASP A 185 -0.90 18.08 24.58
CA ASP A 185 0.30 17.31 24.92
C ASP A 185 -0.03 16.05 25.75
N ASN A 186 -1.08 16.11 26.57
CA ASN A 186 -1.50 14.97 27.39
C ASN A 186 -2.06 13.84 26.50
N ALA A 187 -2.94 14.18 25.55
CA ALA A 187 -3.48 13.21 24.59
C ALA A 187 -2.37 12.55 23.78
N ILE A 188 -1.39 13.33 23.34
CA ILE A 188 -0.23 12.84 22.58
C ILE A 188 0.59 11.87 23.45
N THR A 189 0.94 12.26 24.67
CA THR A 189 1.73 11.42 25.59
C THR A 189 1.04 10.08 25.90
N VAL A 190 -0.27 10.12 26.19
CA VAL A 190 -1.04 8.90 26.45
C VAL A 190 -1.04 7.98 25.23
N MET A 191 -1.16 8.53 24.01
CA MET A 191 -1.11 7.72 22.79
C MET A 191 0.28 7.15 22.54
N GLU A 192 1.34 7.89 22.79
CA GLU A 192 2.72 7.38 22.69
C GLU A 192 2.96 6.21 23.65
N ASP A 193 2.48 6.27 24.88
CA ASP A 193 2.55 5.18 25.86
C ASP A 193 1.81 3.92 25.37
N ILE A 194 0.61 4.08 24.81
CA ILE A 194 -0.15 2.95 24.25
C ILE A 194 0.59 2.31 23.08
N LEU A 195 1.19 3.13 22.21
CA LEU A 195 1.89 2.66 21.01
C LEU A 195 3.14 1.83 21.34
N THR A 196 3.71 1.97 22.54
CA THR A 196 4.82 1.11 23.00
C THR A 196 4.43 -0.38 23.06
N ASN A 197 3.14 -0.69 23.14
CA ASN A 197 2.63 -2.07 23.13
C ASN A 197 2.64 -2.71 21.74
N PHE A 198 2.76 -1.93 20.65
CA PHE A 198 2.63 -2.42 19.29
C PHE A 198 3.96 -2.72 18.61
N THR A 199 4.88 -3.38 19.31
CA THR A 199 6.23 -3.73 18.80
C THR A 199 6.25 -4.97 17.91
N ARG A 200 5.25 -5.85 18.03
CA ARG A 200 5.12 -7.12 17.29
C ARG A 200 3.76 -7.22 16.61
N VAL A 201 3.51 -6.27 15.71
CA VAL A 201 2.18 -6.10 15.08
C VAL A 201 1.70 -7.35 14.34
N SER A 202 2.60 -8.07 13.64
CA SER A 202 2.20 -9.31 12.96
C SER A 202 1.71 -10.39 13.92
N ASP A 203 2.33 -10.52 15.10
CA ASP A 203 1.89 -11.47 16.12
C ASP A 203 0.57 -11.04 16.73
N LEU A 204 0.39 -9.72 16.95
CA LEU A 204 -0.85 -9.16 17.46
C LEU A 204 -2.04 -9.52 16.53
N PHE A 205 -1.93 -9.26 15.22
CA PHE A 205 -2.98 -9.59 14.25
C PHE A 205 -3.10 -11.08 13.92
N LYS A 206 -2.18 -11.92 14.40
CA LYS A 206 -2.32 -13.37 14.36
C LYS A 206 -3.26 -13.88 15.45
N GLU A 207 -3.25 -13.22 16.61
CA GLU A 207 -3.95 -13.66 17.83
C GLU A 207 -5.25 -12.91 18.08
N MET A 208 -5.39 -11.68 17.57
CA MET A 208 -6.46 -10.75 17.88
C MET A 208 -7.11 -10.17 16.63
N THR A 209 -8.41 -9.99 16.68
CA THR A 209 -9.17 -9.19 15.70
C THR A 209 -8.97 -7.69 15.96
N PRO A 210 -9.30 -6.80 15.01
CA PRO A 210 -9.32 -5.36 15.27
C PRO A 210 -10.20 -4.97 16.46
N GLU A 211 -11.34 -5.63 16.64
CA GLU A 211 -12.24 -5.44 17.77
C GLU A 211 -11.55 -5.78 19.10
N ASP A 212 -10.89 -6.94 19.18
CA ASP A 212 -10.14 -7.36 20.39
C ASP A 212 -9.02 -6.37 20.74
N ILE A 213 -8.35 -5.82 19.70
CA ILE A 213 -7.29 -4.80 19.88
C ILE A 213 -7.92 -3.52 20.47
N ILE A 214 -9.04 -3.08 19.92
CA ILE A 214 -9.74 -1.89 20.41
C ILE A 214 -10.19 -2.09 21.85
N ASP A 215 -10.83 -3.21 22.14
CA ASP A 215 -11.34 -3.52 23.48
C ASP A 215 -10.18 -3.61 24.50
N ARG A 216 -9.07 -4.18 24.13
CA ARG A 216 -7.93 -4.36 25.03
C ARG A 216 -7.17 -3.07 25.34
N TYR A 217 -6.95 -2.21 24.33
CA TYR A 217 -6.05 -1.08 24.47
C TYR A 217 -6.75 0.28 24.53
N PHE A 218 -8.01 0.36 24.10
CA PHE A 218 -8.71 1.63 23.97
C PHE A 218 -10.06 1.70 24.69
N SER A 219 -10.60 0.60 25.22
CA SER A 219 -11.95 0.55 25.83
C SER A 219 -12.13 1.48 27.06
N HIS A 220 -11.04 1.93 27.67
CA HIS A 220 -11.10 2.85 28.81
C HIS A 220 -11.20 4.34 28.42
N PHE A 221 -11.20 4.63 27.11
CA PHE A 221 -11.43 5.97 26.57
C PHE A 221 -12.88 6.12 26.07
N ASP A 222 -13.29 7.39 25.96
CA ASP A 222 -14.52 7.74 25.25
C ASP A 222 -14.29 7.61 23.74
N ILE A 223 -14.89 6.59 23.12
CA ILE A 223 -14.64 6.23 21.71
C ILE A 223 -15.76 6.78 20.84
N PHE A 224 -15.41 7.59 19.86
CA PHE A 224 -16.31 8.00 18.79
C PHE A 224 -16.00 7.20 17.51
N TYR A 225 -16.81 6.18 17.24
CA TYR A 225 -16.62 5.30 16.08
C TYR A 225 -16.98 6.00 14.77
N LEU A 226 -16.19 5.74 13.75
CA LEU A 226 -16.45 6.08 12.36
C LEU A 226 -16.89 4.83 11.58
N PRO A 227 -17.53 4.99 10.40
CA PRO A 227 -17.93 3.84 9.60
C PRO A 227 -16.75 2.93 9.22
N ASP A 228 -16.98 1.63 9.28
CA ASP A 228 -16.02 0.62 8.85
C ASP A 228 -15.77 0.70 7.35
N VAL A 229 -14.53 0.41 6.95
CA VAL A 229 -14.15 0.29 5.54
C VAL A 229 -13.53 -1.09 5.32
N HIS A 230 -13.85 -1.74 4.19
CA HIS A 230 -13.32 -3.06 3.87
C HIS A 230 -12.28 -2.95 2.74
N PRO A 231 -10.98 -3.03 3.06
CA PRO A 231 -9.94 -2.92 2.05
C PRO A 231 -9.96 -4.13 1.12
N THR A 232 -9.79 -3.90 -0.18
CA THR A 232 -9.77 -4.96 -1.18
C THR A 232 -8.62 -4.78 -2.16
N TYR A 233 -8.04 -5.91 -2.61
CA TYR A 233 -7.12 -5.88 -3.74
C TYR A 233 -7.92 -5.88 -5.04
N GLU A 234 -7.95 -4.74 -5.73
CA GLU A 234 -8.74 -4.57 -6.94
C GLU A 234 -7.92 -3.90 -8.06
N CYS A 235 -7.81 -4.58 -9.20
CA CYS A 235 -7.16 -4.02 -10.38
C CYS A 235 -8.20 -3.61 -11.42
N THR A 236 -8.15 -2.35 -11.84
CA THR A 236 -9.07 -1.76 -12.81
C THR A 236 -8.56 -1.83 -14.26
N CYS A 237 -7.54 -2.67 -14.55
CA CYS A 237 -7.04 -2.83 -15.92
C CYS A 237 -8.10 -3.46 -16.82
N ASN A 238 -8.18 -2.99 -18.05
CA ASN A 238 -9.07 -3.53 -19.07
C ASN A 238 -8.42 -3.42 -20.46
N ARG A 239 -8.98 -4.14 -21.44
CA ARG A 239 -8.42 -4.19 -22.81
C ARG A 239 -8.33 -2.80 -23.45
N ALA A 240 -9.35 -1.97 -23.31
CA ALA A 240 -9.38 -0.63 -23.90
C ALA A 240 -8.25 0.28 -23.38
N ARG A 241 -7.86 0.13 -22.09
CA ARG A 241 -6.71 0.86 -21.53
C ARG A 241 -5.38 0.36 -22.12
N LEU A 242 -5.25 -0.95 -22.33
CA LEU A 242 -4.05 -1.55 -22.91
C LEU A 242 -3.94 -1.23 -24.41
N GLU A 243 -5.04 -1.12 -25.13
CA GLU A 243 -5.09 -0.66 -26.52
C GLU A 243 -4.46 0.73 -26.69
N LYS A 244 -4.73 1.65 -25.76
CA LYS A 244 -4.08 2.97 -25.76
C LYS A 244 -2.58 2.87 -25.57
N ILE A 245 -2.10 1.90 -24.78
CA ILE A 245 -0.65 1.66 -24.62
C ILE A 245 -0.07 1.12 -25.93
N VAL A 246 -0.74 0.18 -26.61
CA VAL A 246 -0.30 -0.31 -27.94
C VAL A 246 -0.20 0.84 -28.95
N VAL A 247 -1.20 1.73 -28.99
CA VAL A 247 -1.16 2.91 -29.87
C VAL A 247 0.00 3.84 -29.51
N SER A 248 0.31 4.01 -28.22
CA SER A 248 1.41 4.88 -27.76
C SER A 248 2.81 4.32 -28.03
N LEU A 249 2.97 3.02 -28.30
CA LEU A 249 4.23 2.44 -28.77
C LEU A 249 4.61 2.96 -30.18
N GLY A 250 3.61 3.32 -30.96
CA GLY A 250 3.78 3.66 -32.36
C GLY A 250 3.60 2.47 -33.29
N ARG A 251 3.29 2.78 -34.56
CA ARG A 251 2.94 1.77 -35.56
C ARG A 251 4.11 0.83 -35.85
N ASP A 252 5.27 1.39 -36.11
CA ASP A 252 6.45 0.61 -36.53
C ASP A 252 6.88 -0.38 -35.45
N GLU A 253 7.01 0.07 -34.21
CA GLU A 253 7.38 -0.77 -33.06
C GLU A 253 6.35 -1.90 -32.83
N ALA A 254 5.05 -1.60 -32.90
CA ALA A 254 4.00 -2.60 -32.73
C ALA A 254 4.06 -3.70 -33.81
N TYR A 255 4.37 -3.34 -35.07
CA TYR A 255 4.52 -4.31 -36.15
C TYR A 255 5.83 -5.07 -36.08
N ASP A 256 6.91 -4.47 -35.57
CA ASP A 256 8.17 -5.17 -35.34
C ASP A 256 8.01 -6.28 -34.31
N ILE A 257 7.37 -5.98 -33.18
CA ILE A 257 7.04 -6.99 -32.16
C ILE A 257 6.18 -8.11 -32.74
N LEU A 258 5.18 -7.78 -33.59
CA LEU A 258 4.35 -8.79 -34.24
C LEU A 258 5.14 -9.68 -35.20
N ARG A 259 6.10 -9.11 -35.94
CA ARG A 259 6.97 -9.89 -36.88
C ARG A 259 7.88 -10.85 -36.12
N GLU A 260 8.45 -10.39 -35.00
CA GLU A 260 9.36 -11.19 -34.19
C GLU A 260 8.65 -12.29 -33.37
N ASN A 261 7.52 -11.97 -32.76
CA ASN A 261 6.88 -12.82 -31.76
C ASN A 261 5.55 -13.43 -32.23
N GLY A 262 5.04 -13.07 -33.41
CA GLY A 262 3.74 -13.53 -33.94
C GLY A 262 2.53 -12.90 -33.22
N LYS A 263 2.72 -12.25 -32.08
CA LYS A 263 1.70 -11.57 -31.28
C LYS A 263 2.33 -10.45 -30.46
N LEU A 264 1.53 -9.46 -30.07
CA LEU A 264 1.90 -8.46 -29.07
C LEU A 264 1.23 -8.80 -27.75
N GLU A 265 2.00 -9.07 -26.70
CA GLU A 265 1.50 -9.43 -25.39
C GLU A 265 1.88 -8.33 -24.37
N LEU A 266 0.88 -7.80 -23.69
CA LEU A 266 1.06 -6.86 -22.56
C LEU A 266 0.59 -7.53 -21.27
N THR A 267 1.45 -7.49 -20.25
CA THR A 267 1.10 -7.99 -18.92
C THR A 267 0.86 -6.80 -17.97
N CYS A 268 -0.27 -6.81 -17.28
CA CYS A 268 -0.55 -5.79 -16.26
C CYS A 268 0.33 -6.03 -15.03
N GLN A 269 1.18 -5.07 -14.67
CA GLN A 269 2.08 -5.17 -13.51
C GLN A 269 1.34 -5.32 -12.18
N PHE A 270 0.09 -4.84 -12.07
CA PHE A 270 -0.69 -4.89 -10.83
C PHE A 270 -1.44 -6.20 -10.59
N CYS A 271 -1.75 -6.98 -11.62
CA CYS A 271 -2.54 -8.22 -11.45
C CYS A 271 -2.06 -9.40 -12.31
N ASN A 272 -0.96 -9.23 -13.01
CA ASN A 272 -0.35 -10.22 -13.90
C ASN A 272 -1.27 -10.74 -15.02
N LYS A 273 -2.43 -10.07 -15.24
CA LYS A 273 -3.33 -10.43 -16.34
C LYS A 273 -2.66 -10.10 -17.67
N LYS A 274 -2.64 -11.09 -18.57
CA LYS A 274 -2.10 -10.98 -19.91
C LYS A 274 -3.16 -10.55 -20.92
N TYR A 275 -2.78 -9.61 -21.79
CA TYR A 275 -3.60 -9.13 -22.90
C TYR A 275 -2.83 -9.36 -24.19
N VAL A 276 -3.40 -10.19 -25.05
CA VAL A 276 -2.80 -10.55 -26.33
C VAL A 276 -3.49 -9.75 -27.45
N PHE A 277 -2.69 -9.16 -28.30
CA PHE A 277 -3.11 -8.45 -29.51
C PHE A 277 -2.56 -9.18 -30.72
N THR A 278 -3.47 -9.62 -31.60
CA THR A 278 -3.16 -10.22 -32.89
C THR A 278 -2.85 -9.15 -33.93
N LYS A 279 -2.35 -9.55 -35.10
CA LYS A 279 -2.16 -8.62 -36.22
C LYS A 279 -3.46 -7.88 -36.56
N ASN A 280 -4.60 -8.56 -36.61
CA ASN A 280 -5.89 -7.93 -36.93
C ASN A 280 -6.30 -6.89 -35.87
N ASP A 281 -6.00 -7.15 -34.59
CA ASP A 281 -6.24 -6.15 -33.52
C ASP A 281 -5.41 -4.89 -33.75
N VAL A 282 -4.12 -5.06 -34.03
CA VAL A 282 -3.18 -3.93 -34.27
C VAL A 282 -3.56 -3.17 -35.55
N ASP A 283 -3.89 -3.87 -36.64
CA ASP A 283 -4.38 -3.25 -37.86
C ASP A 283 -5.62 -2.36 -37.60
N THR A 284 -6.55 -2.87 -36.78
CA THR A 284 -7.77 -2.14 -36.41
C THR A 284 -7.47 -0.92 -35.53
N LEU A 285 -6.53 -1.04 -34.60
CA LEU A 285 -6.16 0.09 -33.71
C LEU A 285 -5.54 1.24 -34.51
N PHE A 286 -4.62 0.95 -35.41
CA PHE A 286 -3.94 1.98 -36.21
C PHE A 286 -4.72 2.45 -37.45
N SER A 287 -5.85 1.83 -37.78
CA SER A 287 -6.78 2.35 -38.81
C SER A 287 -7.76 3.38 -38.24
N LYS A 288 -7.95 3.41 -36.90
CA LYS A 288 -8.84 4.32 -36.18
C LYS A 288 -8.10 5.50 -35.52
N ALA A 289 -6.80 5.45 -35.44
CA ALA A 289 -5.93 6.48 -34.89
C ALA A 289 -5.43 7.40 -36.02
#